data_17a7476290689d3876788f004bf35b4a
#
_entry.id   17a7476290689d3876788f004bf35b4a
#
_cell.length_a   1.000
_cell.length_b   1.000
_cell.length_c   1.000
_cell.angle_alpha   90.00
_cell.angle_beta   90.00
_cell.angle_gamma   90.00
#
_symmetry.space_group_name_H-M   'P 1'
#
loop_
_entity.id
_entity.type
_entity.pdbx_description
1 polymer ?
#
loop_
_entity_poly.entity_id
_entity_poly.type
_entity_poly.pdbx_seq_one_letter_code
_entity_poly.pdbx_strand_id
1 'polypeptide(L)'
;MALVIFIHAMLFLAFWLTNLPYQETLNNFLIGATGLRANFLLIFMVFAGLVALWSTVHLTLRRNIRRTGPAWLYLVIGVFFLIFFYGSFTVLFLKNPVQLYRLGQLFQYFRLIVDTGLLLFLAWSLHRWVKANGTLKKALLPAGLLILWLIPVFWPPGNVYRGTLPEKPRLFAHRGASTLAPENTLASMQTAADLGAYGLETDITVSADGVLFLMHDDTLARTTNVAQVFPKREDDPAVTFTWDALSRLDAGSWFGERAAFSGEPIPILEAVLQVVKENDLYFIYDLRIPSAGHPYAGQALDLCLEEIKVSSVADHTWVLAEPGAITQIQSALPGAILAAGIGYTGIPPSPASLVADGYRVVNSVYGLSIRRIHAYQDAGLWVNLWVVDEPWQYSRLWLAGADSVTSNNSQGLLAMPRPVLAMPYGIYLLVWGFLGVIAALGSAKE
;
A
#
# COMPACT_ATOMS: atom_id res chain seq x y z
N MET A 1 -29.95 -15.36 5.30
CA MET A 1 -29.85 -13.95 5.67
C MET A 1 -28.76 -13.68 6.71
N ALA A 2 -28.75 -14.28 7.93
CA ALA A 2 -27.70 -14.05 8.94
C ALA A 2 -26.26 -14.28 8.41
N LEU A 3 -26.04 -15.30 7.58
CA LEU A 3 -24.74 -15.55 6.95
C LEU A 3 -24.35 -14.43 5.96
N VAL A 4 -25.28 -13.93 5.17
CA VAL A 4 -25.03 -12.81 4.24
C VAL A 4 -24.67 -11.55 5.02
N ILE A 5 -25.39 -11.25 6.10
CA ILE A 5 -25.10 -10.13 6.99
C ILE A 5 -23.72 -10.28 7.64
N PHE A 6 -23.38 -11.49 8.13
CA PHE A 6 -22.07 -11.78 8.70
C PHE A 6 -20.95 -11.51 7.67
N ILE A 7 -21.10 -12.04 6.45
CA ILE A 7 -20.10 -11.85 5.38
C ILE A 7 -19.92 -10.36 5.08
N HIS A 8 -21.01 -9.59 4.94
CA HIS A 8 -20.91 -8.16 4.66
C HIS A 8 -20.29 -7.38 5.82
N ALA A 9 -20.61 -7.71 7.08
CA ALA A 9 -19.99 -7.09 8.24
C ALA A 9 -18.47 -7.36 8.28
N MET A 10 -18.07 -8.61 8.01
CA MET A 10 -16.64 -8.98 7.95
C MET A 10 -15.91 -8.32 6.78
N LEU A 11 -16.54 -8.22 5.61
CA LEU A 11 -15.98 -7.50 4.46
C LEU A 11 -15.80 -6.01 4.77
N PHE A 12 -16.76 -5.39 5.42
CA PHE A 12 -16.67 -3.99 5.84
C PHE A 12 -15.52 -3.78 6.82
N LEU A 13 -15.39 -4.62 7.85
CA LEU A 13 -14.30 -4.55 8.82
C LEU A 13 -12.94 -4.76 8.13
N ALA A 14 -12.80 -5.79 7.30
CA ALA A 14 -11.57 -6.06 6.57
C ALA A 14 -11.18 -4.89 5.67
N PHE A 15 -12.14 -4.34 4.93
CA PHE A 15 -11.91 -3.18 4.06
C PHE A 15 -11.39 -1.98 4.85
N TRP A 16 -12.02 -1.61 5.96
CA TRP A 16 -11.61 -0.43 6.72
C TRP A 16 -10.36 -0.66 7.55
N LEU A 17 -10.11 -1.85 8.08
CA LEU A 17 -8.85 -2.16 8.75
C LEU A 17 -7.64 -2.02 7.82
N THR A 18 -7.84 -2.23 6.52
CA THR A 18 -6.78 -2.04 5.52
C THR A 18 -6.73 -0.63 4.92
N ASN A 19 -7.70 0.22 5.25
CA ASN A 19 -7.83 1.58 4.72
C ASN A 19 -7.93 2.65 5.82
N LEU A 20 -7.41 2.37 7.02
CA LEU A 20 -7.38 3.32 8.14
C LEU A 20 -6.81 4.70 7.80
N PRO A 21 -5.76 4.83 6.97
CA PRO A 21 -5.24 6.15 6.59
C PRO A 21 -6.28 7.07 5.92
N TYR A 22 -7.33 6.49 5.34
CA TYR A 22 -8.43 7.27 4.70
C TYR A 22 -9.63 7.54 5.61
N GLN A 23 -9.51 7.24 6.91
CA GLN A 23 -10.60 7.47 7.87
C GLN A 23 -11.03 8.94 7.93
N GLU A 24 -10.09 9.86 7.84
CA GLU A 24 -10.36 11.30 7.86
C GLU A 24 -11.19 11.73 6.66
N THR A 25 -10.90 11.21 5.46
CA THR A 25 -11.67 11.52 4.25
C THR A 25 -13.14 11.14 4.41
N LEU A 26 -13.42 9.95 4.97
CA LEU A 26 -14.80 9.51 5.23
C LEU A 26 -15.44 10.34 6.36
N ASN A 27 -14.72 10.53 7.47
CA ASN A 27 -15.23 11.28 8.60
C ASN A 27 -15.55 12.73 8.23
N ASN A 28 -14.66 13.41 7.50
CA ASN A 28 -14.86 14.78 7.03
C ASN A 28 -16.06 14.89 6.08
N PHE A 29 -16.24 13.93 5.18
CA PHE A 29 -17.42 13.86 4.32
C PHE A 29 -18.71 13.74 5.16
N LEU A 30 -18.73 12.84 6.15
CA LEU A 30 -19.89 12.61 6.99
C LEU A 30 -20.16 13.76 7.97
N ILE A 31 -19.12 14.41 8.51
CA ILE A 31 -19.23 15.62 9.30
C ILE A 31 -19.85 16.75 8.47
N GLY A 32 -19.38 16.94 7.22
CA GLY A 32 -19.95 17.92 6.30
C GLY A 32 -21.43 17.65 5.97
N ALA A 33 -21.80 16.38 5.81
CA ALA A 33 -23.17 15.99 5.49
C ALA A 33 -24.14 16.03 6.69
N THR A 34 -23.65 15.78 7.91
CA THR A 34 -24.49 15.64 9.13
C THR A 34 -24.37 16.81 10.08
N GLY A 35 -23.31 17.60 10.01
CA GLY A 35 -22.96 18.64 10.99
C GLY A 35 -22.46 18.11 12.35
N LEU A 36 -22.39 16.78 12.53
CA LEU A 36 -21.99 16.15 13.79
C LEU A 36 -20.48 15.87 13.78
N ARG A 37 -19.75 16.37 14.79
CA ARG A 37 -18.31 16.07 14.96
C ARG A 37 -18.15 14.73 15.70
N ALA A 38 -18.11 13.62 14.96
CA ALA A 38 -17.92 12.29 15.52
C ALA A 38 -16.96 11.46 14.65
N ASN A 39 -16.29 10.48 15.24
CA ASN A 39 -15.57 9.48 14.46
C ASN A 39 -16.57 8.43 13.95
N PHE A 40 -17.22 8.74 12.83
CA PHE A 40 -18.22 7.88 12.21
C PHE A 40 -17.67 6.51 11.84
N LEU A 41 -16.43 6.45 11.33
CA LEU A 41 -15.82 5.18 10.96
C LEU A 41 -15.70 4.25 12.17
N LEU A 42 -15.21 4.75 13.31
CA LEU A 42 -15.11 3.96 14.52
C LEU A 42 -16.49 3.45 14.98
N ILE A 43 -17.52 4.32 14.97
CA ILE A 43 -18.89 3.93 15.30
C ILE A 43 -19.38 2.80 14.39
N PHE A 44 -19.14 2.90 13.09
CA PHE A 44 -19.58 1.88 12.13
C PHE A 44 -18.78 0.58 12.24
N MET A 45 -17.47 0.65 12.53
CA MET A 45 -16.66 -0.55 12.76
C MET A 45 -17.12 -1.29 14.03
N VAL A 46 -17.38 -0.58 15.12
CA VAL A 46 -17.93 -1.17 16.36
C VAL A 46 -19.29 -1.82 16.07
N PHE A 47 -20.17 -1.12 15.36
CA PHE A 47 -21.47 -1.67 14.98
C PHE A 47 -21.35 -2.91 14.10
N ALA A 48 -20.45 -2.90 13.11
CA ALA A 48 -20.19 -4.07 12.27
C ALA A 48 -19.66 -5.27 13.08
N GLY A 49 -18.77 -5.03 14.06
CA GLY A 49 -18.27 -6.04 14.98
C GLY A 49 -19.39 -6.67 15.82
N LEU A 50 -20.27 -5.84 16.38
CA LEU A 50 -21.44 -6.31 17.14
C LEU A 50 -22.40 -7.13 16.28
N VAL A 51 -22.65 -6.71 15.04
CA VAL A 51 -23.50 -7.44 14.09
C VAL A 51 -22.88 -8.75 13.65
N ALA A 52 -21.55 -8.79 13.43
CA ALA A 52 -20.84 -10.03 13.13
C ALA A 52 -20.93 -11.02 14.32
N LEU A 53 -20.70 -10.56 15.55
CA LEU A 53 -20.83 -11.34 16.77
C LEU A 53 -22.26 -11.88 16.93
N TRP A 54 -23.27 -11.01 16.83
CA TRP A 54 -24.68 -11.41 16.90
C TRP A 54 -25.03 -12.45 15.82
N SER A 55 -24.59 -12.24 14.58
CA SER A 55 -24.81 -13.19 13.48
C SER A 55 -24.17 -14.54 13.75
N THR A 56 -22.98 -14.57 14.33
CA THR A 56 -22.26 -15.78 14.74
C THR A 56 -23.05 -16.53 15.82
N VAL A 57 -23.44 -15.82 16.88
CA VAL A 57 -24.26 -16.39 17.97
C VAL A 57 -25.58 -16.96 17.42
N HIS A 58 -26.25 -16.23 16.52
CA HIS A 58 -27.49 -16.67 15.92
C HIS A 58 -27.30 -17.92 15.03
N LEU A 59 -26.22 -17.98 14.26
CA LEU A 59 -25.89 -19.15 13.42
C LEU A 59 -25.54 -20.38 14.24
N THR A 60 -24.83 -20.21 15.36
CA THR A 60 -24.39 -21.31 16.23
C THR A 60 -25.50 -21.83 17.16
N LEU A 61 -26.32 -20.92 17.73
CA LEU A 61 -27.36 -21.27 18.70
C LEU A 61 -28.74 -21.57 18.07
N ARG A 62 -28.87 -21.48 16.74
CA ARG A 62 -30.15 -21.68 16.03
C ARG A 62 -30.80 -23.05 16.27
N ARG A 63 -30.08 -24.00 16.85
CA ARG A 63 -30.62 -25.33 17.23
C ARG A 63 -31.69 -25.27 18.32
N ASN A 64 -31.70 -24.20 19.17
CA ASN A 64 -32.56 -24.12 20.35
C ASN A 64 -33.50 -22.90 20.43
N ILE A 65 -33.38 -21.92 19.54
CA ILE A 65 -34.17 -20.69 19.64
C ILE A 65 -35.23 -20.68 18.52
N ARG A 66 -36.45 -21.06 18.86
CA ARG A 66 -37.63 -21.02 17.95
C ARG A 66 -38.15 -19.59 17.64
N ARG A 67 -37.61 -18.54 18.24
CA ARG A 67 -38.00 -17.16 17.98
C ARG A 67 -36.90 -16.44 17.17
N THR A 68 -37.08 -16.39 15.88
CA THR A 68 -36.35 -15.46 14.99
C THR A 68 -36.86 -14.06 15.26
N GLY A 69 -35.94 -13.09 15.39
CA GLY A 69 -36.32 -11.67 15.37
C GLY A 69 -37.10 -11.34 14.09
N PRO A 70 -37.85 -10.25 14.07
CA PRO A 70 -38.72 -9.95 12.92
C PRO A 70 -37.91 -9.84 11.62
N ALA A 71 -38.41 -10.43 10.55
CA ALA A 71 -37.71 -10.49 9.25
C ALA A 71 -37.31 -9.10 8.71
N TRP A 72 -38.10 -8.08 9.05
CA TRP A 72 -37.80 -6.69 8.68
C TRP A 72 -36.51 -6.17 9.30
N LEU A 73 -36.13 -6.58 10.53
CA LEU A 73 -34.90 -6.17 11.19
C LEU A 73 -33.67 -6.67 10.42
N TYR A 74 -33.72 -7.93 9.95
CA TYR A 74 -32.66 -8.49 9.08
C TYR A 74 -32.57 -7.75 7.74
N LEU A 75 -33.71 -7.34 7.20
CA LEU A 75 -33.76 -6.57 5.97
C LEU A 75 -33.12 -5.18 6.20
N VAL A 76 -33.50 -4.47 7.24
CA VAL A 76 -32.97 -3.13 7.54
C VAL A 76 -31.48 -3.17 7.78
N ILE A 77 -30.99 -4.10 8.60
CA ILE A 77 -29.55 -4.27 8.86
C ILE A 77 -28.81 -4.65 7.58
N GLY A 78 -29.37 -5.56 6.80
CA GLY A 78 -28.77 -5.98 5.53
C GLY A 78 -28.69 -4.84 4.51
N VAL A 79 -29.76 -4.06 4.34
CA VAL A 79 -29.82 -2.89 3.46
C VAL A 79 -28.86 -1.81 3.94
N PHE A 80 -28.80 -1.55 5.26
CA PHE A 80 -27.83 -0.59 5.82
C PHE A 80 -26.39 -0.98 5.47
N PHE A 81 -25.98 -2.23 5.71
CA PHE A 81 -24.64 -2.68 5.36
C PHE A 81 -24.38 -2.63 3.86
N LEU A 82 -25.37 -2.96 3.05
CA LEU A 82 -25.26 -2.92 1.61
C LEU A 82 -25.03 -1.49 1.12
N ILE A 83 -25.86 -0.55 1.54
CA ILE A 83 -25.73 0.88 1.16
C ILE A 83 -24.40 1.45 1.69
N PHE A 84 -24.11 1.18 2.96
CA PHE A 84 -22.94 1.77 3.62
C PHE A 84 -21.62 1.19 3.10
N PHE A 85 -21.55 -0.13 2.89
CA PHE A 85 -20.38 -0.78 2.33
C PHE A 85 -20.14 -0.33 0.88
N TYR A 86 -21.18 -0.43 0.03
CA TYR A 86 -21.05 -0.05 -1.37
C TYR A 86 -20.94 1.46 -1.56
N GLY A 87 -21.58 2.26 -0.73
CA GLY A 87 -21.43 3.72 -0.75
C GLY A 87 -20.01 4.16 -0.37
N SER A 88 -19.48 3.65 0.75
CA SER A 88 -18.09 3.91 1.16
C SER A 88 -17.08 3.41 0.14
N PHE A 89 -17.31 2.21 -0.38
CA PHE A 89 -16.52 1.59 -1.43
C PHE A 89 -16.53 2.43 -2.72
N THR A 90 -17.70 2.93 -3.16
CA THR A 90 -17.82 3.75 -4.36
C THR A 90 -17.10 5.09 -4.20
N VAL A 91 -17.26 5.76 -3.04
CA VAL A 91 -16.61 7.04 -2.77
C VAL A 91 -15.09 6.88 -2.76
N LEU A 92 -14.56 5.85 -2.11
CA LEU A 92 -13.13 5.59 -2.08
C LEU A 92 -12.60 5.11 -3.44
N PHE A 93 -13.36 4.31 -4.17
CA PHE A 93 -13.02 3.83 -5.50
C PHE A 93 -12.92 4.95 -6.52
N LEU A 94 -13.88 5.88 -6.54
CA LEU A 94 -13.85 7.03 -7.45
C LEU A 94 -12.67 7.97 -7.16
N LYS A 95 -12.24 8.04 -5.88
CA LYS A 95 -11.08 8.86 -5.48
C LYS A 95 -9.75 8.10 -5.55
N ASN A 96 -9.75 6.78 -5.40
CA ASN A 96 -8.53 5.98 -5.39
C ASN A 96 -8.77 4.51 -5.79
N PRO A 97 -8.74 4.18 -7.10
CA PRO A 97 -9.03 2.84 -7.62
C PRO A 97 -8.07 1.75 -7.09
N VAL A 98 -6.90 2.13 -6.58
CA VAL A 98 -5.88 1.20 -6.07
C VAL A 98 -6.34 0.47 -4.81
N GLN A 99 -7.25 1.03 -4.04
CA GLN A 99 -7.77 0.37 -2.84
C GLN A 99 -8.50 -0.96 -3.12
N LEU A 100 -9.08 -1.11 -4.31
CA LEU A 100 -9.65 -2.39 -4.75
C LEU A 100 -8.59 -3.46 -4.93
N TYR A 101 -7.50 -3.10 -5.58
CA TYR A 101 -6.37 -4.01 -5.74
C TYR A 101 -5.80 -4.42 -4.39
N ARG A 102 -5.66 -3.48 -3.47
CA ARG A 102 -5.18 -3.72 -2.12
C ARG A 102 -6.04 -4.73 -1.37
N LEU A 103 -7.35 -4.56 -1.40
CA LEU A 103 -8.30 -5.51 -0.79
C LEU A 103 -8.22 -6.90 -1.45
N GLY A 104 -8.17 -6.97 -2.78
CA GLY A 104 -8.00 -8.22 -3.51
C GLY A 104 -6.68 -8.93 -3.17
N GLN A 105 -5.60 -8.19 -3.03
CA GLN A 105 -4.28 -8.69 -2.64
C GLN A 105 -4.29 -9.23 -1.20
N LEU A 106 -4.94 -8.52 -0.28
CA LEU A 106 -5.11 -8.95 1.11
C LEU A 106 -5.88 -10.28 1.18
N PHE A 107 -7.02 -10.36 0.49
CA PHE A 107 -7.80 -11.60 0.44
C PHE A 107 -7.00 -12.75 -0.16
N GLN A 108 -6.25 -12.51 -1.22
CA GLN A 108 -5.41 -13.55 -1.82
C GLN A 108 -4.29 -14.00 -0.89
N TYR A 109 -3.70 -13.09 -0.13
CA TYR A 109 -2.66 -13.41 0.84
C TYR A 109 -3.18 -14.27 1.99
N PHE A 110 -4.33 -13.93 2.53
CA PHE A 110 -4.97 -14.66 3.64
C PHE A 110 -6.03 -15.69 3.18
N ARG A 111 -6.01 -16.07 1.90
CA ARG A 111 -7.04 -16.93 1.30
C ARG A 111 -7.18 -18.29 2.00
N LEU A 112 -6.13 -18.82 2.66
CA LEU A 112 -6.24 -20.07 3.43
C LEU A 112 -7.39 -20.02 4.45
N ILE A 113 -7.60 -18.90 5.12
CA ILE A 113 -8.69 -18.71 6.09
C ILE A 113 -10.03 -18.79 5.38
N VAL A 114 -10.16 -18.09 4.24
CA VAL A 114 -11.39 -18.04 3.45
C VAL A 114 -11.70 -19.41 2.84
N ASP A 115 -10.71 -20.06 2.24
CA ASP A 115 -10.83 -21.40 1.64
C ASP A 115 -11.25 -22.43 2.70
N THR A 116 -10.67 -22.37 3.90
CA THR A 116 -11.03 -23.24 5.03
C THR A 116 -12.48 -23.01 5.46
N GLY A 117 -12.89 -21.76 5.67
CA GLY A 117 -14.26 -21.41 6.02
C GLY A 117 -15.26 -21.89 4.97
N LEU A 118 -14.94 -21.72 3.69
CA LEU A 118 -15.77 -22.16 2.58
C LEU A 118 -15.86 -23.69 2.53
N LEU A 119 -14.75 -24.42 2.70
CA LEU A 119 -14.71 -25.87 2.73
C LEU A 119 -15.61 -26.44 3.84
N LEU A 120 -15.45 -25.92 5.06
CA LEU A 120 -16.25 -26.37 6.21
C LEU A 120 -17.74 -26.05 6.04
N PHE A 121 -18.06 -24.86 5.51
CA PHE A 121 -19.44 -24.45 5.22
C PHE A 121 -20.07 -25.34 4.15
N LEU A 122 -19.36 -25.62 3.06
CA LEU A 122 -19.83 -26.48 1.99
C LEU A 122 -20.00 -27.92 2.48
N ALA A 123 -19.06 -28.46 3.23
CA ALA A 123 -19.16 -29.80 3.82
C ALA A 123 -20.38 -29.92 4.74
N TRP A 124 -20.62 -28.93 5.60
CA TRP A 124 -21.81 -28.87 6.47
C TRP A 124 -23.12 -28.74 5.69
N SER A 125 -23.17 -27.78 4.74
CA SER A 125 -24.37 -27.54 3.94
C SER A 125 -24.75 -28.78 3.14
N LEU A 126 -23.77 -29.46 2.65
CA LEU A 126 -23.87 -30.63 1.84
C LEU A 126 -24.36 -31.83 2.62
N HIS A 127 -23.82 -32.09 3.79
CA HIS A 127 -24.29 -33.11 4.70
C HIS A 127 -25.80 -32.96 4.95
N ARG A 128 -26.27 -31.75 5.23
CA ARG A 128 -27.71 -31.46 5.44
C ARG A 128 -28.57 -31.73 4.20
N TRP A 129 -28.04 -31.39 3.00
CA TRP A 129 -28.75 -31.59 1.75
C TRP A 129 -28.83 -33.08 1.32
N VAL A 130 -27.76 -33.85 1.59
CA VAL A 130 -27.75 -35.30 1.34
C VAL A 130 -28.77 -36.03 2.21
N LYS A 131 -28.92 -35.64 3.47
CA LYS A 131 -29.96 -36.20 4.36
C LYS A 131 -31.38 -35.92 3.83
N ALA A 132 -31.59 -34.82 3.11
CA ALA A 132 -32.89 -34.41 2.62
C ALA A 132 -33.29 -35.01 1.25
N ASN A 133 -32.35 -35.59 0.48
CA ASN A 133 -32.57 -35.97 -0.92
C ASN A 133 -31.94 -37.33 -1.29
N GLY A 134 -32.58 -38.06 -2.15
CA GLY A 134 -32.30 -39.48 -2.49
C GLY A 134 -30.97 -39.78 -3.23
N THR A 135 -30.76 -41.06 -3.53
CA THR A 135 -29.51 -41.75 -3.86
C THR A 135 -28.63 -41.21 -5.01
N LEU A 136 -29.20 -40.72 -6.12
CA LEU A 136 -28.41 -40.27 -7.28
C LEU A 136 -27.59 -39.00 -6.95
N LYS A 137 -28.14 -38.13 -6.12
CA LYS A 137 -27.48 -36.90 -5.67
C LYS A 137 -26.32 -37.17 -4.68
N LYS A 138 -26.31 -38.34 -4.05
CA LYS A 138 -25.26 -38.77 -3.13
C LYS A 138 -23.90 -39.03 -3.81
N ALA A 139 -23.92 -39.36 -5.12
CA ALA A 139 -22.68 -39.63 -5.86
C ALA A 139 -22.04 -38.39 -6.51
N LEU A 140 -22.85 -37.44 -7.03
CA LEU A 140 -22.36 -36.24 -7.68
C LEU A 140 -21.74 -35.24 -6.70
N LEU A 141 -22.06 -35.34 -5.47
CA LEU A 141 -21.77 -34.41 -4.42
C LEU A 141 -20.36 -34.52 -3.86
N PRO A 142 -19.82 -35.73 -3.51
CA PRO A 142 -18.41 -35.89 -3.15
C PRO A 142 -17.48 -35.47 -4.28
N ALA A 143 -17.87 -35.66 -5.54
CA ALA A 143 -17.09 -35.23 -6.69
C ALA A 143 -17.00 -33.69 -6.77
N GLY A 144 -18.10 -32.98 -6.55
CA GLY A 144 -18.13 -31.53 -6.50
C GLY A 144 -17.27 -30.94 -5.36
N LEU A 145 -17.35 -31.57 -4.17
CA LEU A 145 -16.50 -31.18 -3.02
C LEU A 145 -15.03 -31.45 -3.28
N LEU A 146 -14.71 -32.59 -3.87
CA LEU A 146 -13.32 -32.93 -4.20
C LEU A 146 -12.76 -31.90 -5.19
N ILE A 147 -13.51 -31.48 -6.21
CA ILE A 147 -13.08 -30.45 -7.16
C ILE A 147 -12.83 -29.15 -6.42
N LEU A 148 -13.75 -28.69 -5.58
CA LEU A 148 -13.60 -27.46 -4.80
C LEU A 148 -12.43 -27.53 -3.82
N TRP A 149 -12.17 -28.70 -3.21
CA TRP A 149 -11.03 -28.93 -2.34
C TRP A 149 -9.70 -28.95 -3.10
N LEU A 150 -9.69 -29.39 -4.36
CA LEU A 150 -8.50 -29.41 -5.21
C LEU A 150 -8.10 -28.02 -5.73
N ILE A 151 -9.04 -27.06 -5.88
CA ILE A 151 -8.72 -25.72 -6.41
C ILE A 151 -7.59 -25.06 -5.65
N PRO A 152 -7.59 -24.96 -4.30
CA PRO A 152 -6.50 -24.34 -3.55
C PRO A 152 -5.18 -25.11 -3.63
N VAL A 153 -5.19 -26.41 -3.95
CA VAL A 153 -3.97 -27.20 -4.20
C VAL A 153 -3.23 -26.69 -5.44
N PHE A 154 -3.95 -26.45 -6.54
CA PHE A 154 -3.34 -25.96 -7.79
C PHE A 154 -3.12 -24.47 -7.80
N TRP A 155 -3.94 -23.71 -7.07
CA TRP A 155 -3.87 -22.29 -6.93
C TRP A 155 -3.81 -21.88 -5.44
N PRO A 156 -2.62 -22.02 -4.81
CA PRO A 156 -2.45 -21.76 -3.38
C PRO A 156 -2.64 -20.28 -3.01
N PRO A 157 -2.87 -19.97 -1.71
CA PRO A 157 -2.88 -18.60 -1.19
C PRO A 157 -1.59 -17.86 -1.46
N GLY A 158 -1.65 -16.52 -1.48
CA GLY A 158 -0.49 -15.67 -1.78
C GLY A 158 0.63 -15.68 -0.72
N ASN A 159 0.37 -16.23 0.47
CA ASN A 159 1.38 -16.45 1.51
C ASN A 159 2.08 -17.81 1.42
N VAL A 160 1.74 -18.63 0.42
CA VAL A 160 2.36 -19.95 0.19
C VAL A 160 3.40 -19.84 -0.91
N TYR A 161 4.62 -20.30 -0.62
CA TYR A 161 5.72 -20.28 -1.57
C TYR A 161 6.22 -21.68 -1.92
N ARG A 162 6.80 -21.83 -3.11
CA ARG A 162 7.41 -23.06 -3.63
C ARG A 162 8.93 -22.89 -3.71
N GLY A 163 9.66 -23.95 -3.37
CA GLY A 163 11.13 -23.91 -3.39
C GLY A 163 11.71 -23.12 -2.21
N THR A 164 12.77 -22.36 -2.46
CA THR A 164 13.42 -21.48 -1.48
C THR A 164 12.66 -20.16 -1.33
N LEU A 165 12.76 -19.57 -0.16
CA LEU A 165 12.25 -18.22 0.07
C LEU A 165 13.04 -17.24 -0.84
N PRO A 166 12.37 -16.33 -1.59
CA PRO A 166 13.05 -15.31 -2.36
C PRO A 166 13.92 -14.40 -1.47
N GLU A 167 14.86 -13.71 -2.07
CA GLU A 167 15.63 -12.67 -1.37
C GLU A 167 14.70 -11.57 -0.83
N LYS A 168 15.12 -10.99 0.29
CA LYS A 168 14.38 -9.88 0.90
C LYS A 168 14.46 -8.66 -0.01
N PRO A 169 13.32 -8.03 -0.38
CA PRO A 169 13.33 -6.82 -1.19
C PRO A 169 14.16 -5.72 -0.53
N ARG A 170 14.95 -5.01 -1.32
CA ARG A 170 15.67 -3.81 -0.89
C ARG A 170 14.67 -2.72 -0.49
N LEU A 171 15.03 -1.84 0.42
CA LEU A 171 14.11 -0.82 0.91
C LEU A 171 14.66 0.57 0.64
N PHE A 172 13.87 1.37 -0.08
CA PHE A 172 14.02 2.82 -0.19
C PHE A 172 13.15 3.50 0.87
N ALA A 173 13.74 4.41 1.63
CA ALA A 173 13.03 5.18 2.64
C ALA A 173 12.30 6.36 1.97
N HIS A 174 10.97 6.33 2.00
CA HIS A 174 10.09 7.35 1.39
C HIS A 174 10.16 8.65 2.18
N ARG A 175 10.73 9.70 1.57
CA ARG A 175 11.02 10.98 2.20
C ARG A 175 11.93 10.84 3.42
N GLY A 176 12.86 9.87 3.39
CA GLY A 176 13.63 9.43 4.54
C GLY A 176 12.84 8.48 5.46
N ALA A 177 13.30 8.32 6.70
CA ALA A 177 12.61 7.53 7.72
C ALA A 177 11.40 8.30 8.28
N SER A 178 10.42 8.65 7.45
CA SER A 178 9.34 9.61 7.70
C SER A 178 8.36 9.23 8.82
N THR A 179 8.43 8.01 9.35
CA THR A 179 7.69 7.61 10.58
C THR A 179 8.48 7.86 11.86
N LEU A 180 9.77 8.15 11.77
CA LEU A 180 10.68 8.35 12.93
C LEU A 180 11.21 9.77 13.03
N ALA A 181 11.30 10.47 11.90
CA ALA A 181 11.76 11.85 11.82
C ALA A 181 10.94 12.61 10.78
N PRO A 182 10.94 13.97 10.80
CA PRO A 182 10.15 14.78 9.86
C PRO A 182 10.50 14.46 8.41
N GLU A 183 9.48 14.19 7.58
CA GLU A 183 9.65 13.87 6.15
C GLU A 183 10.44 14.94 5.41
N ASN A 184 11.24 14.54 4.40
CA ASN A 184 12.03 15.44 3.56
C ASN A 184 12.97 16.36 4.36
N THR A 185 13.58 15.87 5.46
CA THR A 185 14.59 16.57 6.26
C THR A 185 15.88 15.76 6.34
N LEU A 186 17.00 16.43 6.68
CA LEU A 186 18.28 15.70 6.88
C LEU A 186 18.19 14.72 8.03
N ALA A 187 17.44 15.04 9.09
CA ALA A 187 17.21 14.12 10.20
C ALA A 187 16.54 12.82 9.74
N SER A 188 15.54 12.87 8.84
CA SER A 188 14.90 11.67 8.31
C SER A 188 15.81 10.88 7.38
N MET A 189 16.63 11.56 6.57
CA MET A 189 17.60 10.92 5.67
C MET A 189 18.68 10.18 6.43
N GLN A 190 19.30 10.83 7.43
CA GLN A 190 20.30 10.19 8.26
C GLN A 190 19.72 9.04 9.07
N THR A 191 18.51 9.20 9.64
CA THR A 191 17.84 8.09 10.34
C THR A 191 17.62 6.89 9.42
N ALA A 192 17.26 7.10 8.15
CA ALA A 192 17.11 6.02 7.18
C ALA A 192 18.45 5.32 6.88
N ALA A 193 19.53 6.08 6.75
CA ALA A 193 20.88 5.54 6.59
C ALA A 193 21.29 4.68 7.79
N ASP A 194 21.09 5.18 9.01
CA ASP A 194 21.40 4.49 10.26
C ASP A 194 20.62 3.18 10.44
N LEU A 195 19.41 3.11 9.91
CA LEU A 195 18.59 1.90 9.87
C LEU A 195 19.06 0.87 8.82
N GLY A 196 19.98 1.23 7.94
CA GLY A 196 20.46 0.38 6.85
C GLY A 196 19.51 0.32 5.66
N ALA A 197 18.81 1.40 5.36
CA ALA A 197 18.05 1.52 4.11
C ALA A 197 18.98 1.33 2.91
N TYR A 198 18.47 0.74 1.83
CA TYR A 198 19.20 0.59 0.58
C TYR A 198 19.33 1.91 -0.17
N GLY A 199 18.36 2.79 -0.01
CA GLY A 199 18.35 4.09 -0.62
C GLY A 199 17.31 5.02 -0.02
N LEU A 200 17.32 6.24 -0.50
CA LEU A 200 16.40 7.32 -0.13
C LEU A 200 15.52 7.68 -1.32
N GLU A 201 14.31 8.08 -1.01
CA GLU A 201 13.43 8.72 -1.99
C GLU A 201 13.00 10.09 -1.42
N THR A 202 12.97 11.12 -2.27
CA THR A 202 12.63 12.49 -1.86
C THR A 202 11.87 13.24 -2.95
N ASP A 203 11.08 14.21 -2.49
CA ASP A 203 10.40 15.18 -3.36
C ASP A 203 11.23 16.47 -3.46
N ILE A 204 11.59 16.85 -4.67
CA ILE A 204 12.44 18.03 -4.94
C ILE A 204 11.64 19.05 -5.75
N THR A 205 11.78 20.33 -5.39
CA THR A 205 11.26 21.44 -6.17
C THR A 205 12.26 22.60 -6.19
N VAL A 206 11.91 23.74 -6.83
CA VAL A 206 12.80 24.88 -6.98
C VAL A 206 12.17 26.15 -6.37
N SER A 207 12.96 26.91 -5.62
CA SER A 207 12.56 28.20 -5.03
C SER A 207 12.39 29.30 -6.08
N ALA A 208 11.78 30.43 -5.70
CA ALA A 208 11.60 31.58 -6.57
C ALA A 208 12.92 32.14 -7.15
N ASP A 209 14.04 31.91 -6.49
CA ASP A 209 15.38 32.35 -6.86
C ASP A 209 16.30 31.22 -7.35
N GLY A 210 15.76 30.02 -7.62
CA GLY A 210 16.47 28.96 -8.34
C GLY A 210 17.21 27.94 -7.46
N VAL A 211 16.98 27.90 -6.14
CA VAL A 211 17.57 26.91 -5.26
C VAL A 211 16.70 25.66 -5.22
N LEU A 212 17.30 24.47 -5.41
CA LEU A 212 16.64 23.18 -5.27
C LEU A 212 16.49 22.81 -3.79
N PHE A 213 15.27 22.54 -3.36
CA PHE A 213 14.95 22.20 -1.98
C PHE A 213 13.92 21.08 -1.88
N LEU A 214 13.82 20.44 -0.73
CA LEU A 214 12.93 19.32 -0.51
C LEU A 214 11.58 19.77 0.00
N MET A 215 10.52 19.43 -0.75
CA MET A 215 9.13 19.68 -0.36
C MET A 215 8.17 18.81 -1.17
N HIS A 216 7.27 18.11 -0.48
CA HIS A 216 6.24 17.29 -1.14
C HIS A 216 5.00 18.11 -1.52
N ASP A 217 4.50 18.92 -0.60
CA ASP A 217 3.23 19.62 -0.76
C ASP A 217 3.40 20.90 -1.58
N ASP A 218 2.33 21.33 -2.23
CA ASP A 218 2.32 22.59 -2.97
C ASP A 218 2.53 23.79 -2.06
N THR A 219 2.17 23.70 -0.76
CA THR A 219 2.33 24.75 0.24
C THR A 219 3.20 24.27 1.40
N LEU A 220 3.72 25.21 2.20
CA LEU A 220 4.58 24.96 3.34
C LEU A 220 3.82 24.63 4.64
N ALA A 221 2.49 24.76 4.65
CA ALA A 221 1.67 24.82 5.86
C ALA A 221 1.71 23.53 6.70
N ARG A 222 1.75 22.35 6.08
CA ARG A 222 1.66 21.06 6.79
C ARG A 222 2.96 20.70 7.51
N THR A 223 4.09 20.97 6.91
CA THR A 223 5.40 20.46 7.35
C THR A 223 6.37 21.54 7.79
N THR A 224 5.89 22.76 7.97
CA THR A 224 6.71 23.87 8.48
C THR A 224 5.94 24.78 9.42
N ASN A 225 6.66 25.70 10.06
CA ASN A 225 6.10 26.79 10.87
C ASN A 225 5.77 28.05 10.05
N VAL A 226 5.48 27.95 8.76
CA VAL A 226 5.23 29.09 7.86
C VAL A 226 4.13 30.03 8.37
N ALA A 227 3.06 29.50 8.96
CA ALA A 227 1.99 30.29 9.54
C ALA A 227 2.46 31.20 10.69
N GLN A 228 3.53 30.86 11.37
CA GLN A 228 4.13 31.66 12.45
C GLN A 228 5.12 32.71 11.92
N VAL A 229 5.94 32.33 10.94
CA VAL A 229 7.00 33.18 10.39
C VAL A 229 6.44 34.12 9.31
N PHE A 230 5.53 33.61 8.47
CA PHE A 230 4.92 34.35 7.35
C PHE A 230 3.39 34.20 7.33
N PRO A 231 2.66 34.69 8.35
CA PRO A 231 1.23 34.40 8.52
C PRO A 231 0.32 34.90 7.37
N LYS A 232 0.79 35.82 6.54
CA LYS A 232 0.06 36.30 5.36
C LYS A 232 0.33 35.48 4.09
N ARG A 233 1.20 34.51 4.19
CA ARG A 233 1.69 33.68 3.08
C ARG A 233 1.59 32.19 3.38
N GLU A 234 0.84 31.78 4.40
CA GLU A 234 0.75 30.37 4.83
C GLU A 234 0.19 29.44 3.73
N ASP A 235 -0.72 29.99 2.89
CA ASP A 235 -1.35 29.26 1.78
C ASP A 235 -0.63 29.50 0.43
N ASP A 236 0.44 30.30 0.40
CA ASP A 236 1.19 30.53 -0.83
C ASP A 236 1.90 29.26 -1.28
N PRO A 237 2.02 29.02 -2.60
CA PRO A 237 2.83 27.93 -3.11
C PRO A 237 4.28 28.02 -2.63
N ALA A 238 4.84 26.89 -2.19
CA ALA A 238 6.21 26.80 -1.68
C ALA A 238 7.25 27.36 -2.65
N VAL A 239 7.06 27.15 -3.94
CA VAL A 239 7.94 27.63 -5.03
C VAL A 239 7.95 29.14 -5.19
N THR A 240 7.04 29.89 -4.56
CA THR A 240 7.01 31.36 -4.60
C THR A 240 7.86 32.03 -3.52
N PHE A 241 8.46 31.24 -2.63
CA PHE A 241 9.39 31.72 -1.61
C PHE A 241 10.83 31.69 -2.14
N THR A 242 11.63 32.72 -1.79
CA THR A 242 13.05 32.71 -2.02
C THR A 242 13.75 31.79 -1.02
N TRP A 243 14.95 31.34 -1.32
CA TRP A 243 15.73 30.52 -0.39
C TRP A 243 15.98 31.22 0.95
N ASP A 244 16.25 32.52 0.95
CA ASP A 244 16.39 33.31 2.19
C ASP A 244 15.13 33.18 3.08
N ALA A 245 13.93 33.18 2.50
CA ALA A 245 12.70 32.98 3.25
C ALA A 245 12.51 31.54 3.73
N LEU A 246 12.79 30.54 2.86
CA LEU A 246 12.68 29.12 3.19
C LEU A 246 13.63 28.69 4.30
N SER A 247 14.86 29.21 4.28
CA SER A 247 15.90 28.88 5.29
C SER A 247 15.60 29.35 6.71
N ARG A 248 14.58 30.21 6.89
CA ARG A 248 14.11 30.69 8.20
C ARG A 248 13.04 29.80 8.81
N LEU A 249 12.55 28.82 8.07
CA LEU A 249 11.47 27.95 8.51
C LEU A 249 12.00 26.74 9.27
N ASP A 250 11.20 26.31 10.22
CA ASP A 250 11.36 25.07 10.97
C ASP A 250 10.50 24.00 10.33
N ALA A 251 11.11 22.96 9.78
CA ALA A 251 10.48 21.82 9.15
C ALA A 251 10.35 20.60 10.10
N GLY A 252 10.71 20.77 11.38
CA GLY A 252 10.72 19.67 12.35
C GLY A 252 9.68 19.76 13.45
N SER A 253 9.33 20.96 13.91
CA SER A 253 8.45 21.17 15.08
C SER A 253 7.03 20.65 14.95
N TRP A 254 6.57 20.31 13.76
CA TRP A 254 5.25 19.70 13.51
C TRP A 254 5.23 18.21 13.82
N PHE A 255 6.40 17.55 13.86
CA PHE A 255 6.51 16.10 13.95
C PHE A 255 6.57 15.63 15.40
N GLY A 256 5.66 14.73 15.79
CA GLY A 256 5.66 14.04 17.09
C GLY A 256 5.77 14.94 18.31
N GLU A 257 6.70 14.64 19.20
CA GLU A 257 7.05 15.49 20.34
C GLU A 257 7.87 16.68 19.82
N ARG A 258 7.26 17.85 19.77
CA ARG A 258 7.78 19.09 19.15
C ARG A 258 9.22 19.45 19.49
N ALA A 259 9.73 19.04 20.66
CA ALA A 259 11.06 19.37 21.10
C ALA A 259 12.18 18.56 20.42
N ALA A 260 11.88 17.37 19.91
CA ALA A 260 12.90 16.45 19.39
C ALA A 260 13.55 16.96 18.09
N PHE A 261 12.74 17.61 17.22
CA PHE A 261 13.19 18.09 15.90
C PHE A 261 12.98 19.60 15.72
N SER A 262 12.86 20.34 16.83
CA SER A 262 12.70 21.79 16.78
C SER A 262 13.93 22.46 16.17
N GLY A 263 13.71 23.31 15.18
CA GLY A 263 14.77 24.00 14.45
C GLY A 263 15.37 23.20 13.29
N GLU A 264 14.81 22.03 12.94
CA GLU A 264 15.22 21.29 11.74
C GLU A 264 14.92 22.13 10.47
N PRO A 265 15.92 22.46 9.65
CA PRO A 265 15.71 23.30 8.48
C PRO A 265 15.09 22.51 7.33
N ILE A 266 14.47 23.22 6.36
CA ILE A 266 14.21 22.67 5.03
C ILE A 266 15.56 22.42 4.36
N PRO A 267 15.90 21.21 3.87
CA PRO A 267 17.19 20.98 3.25
C PRO A 267 17.21 21.39 1.77
N ILE A 268 18.38 21.81 1.29
CA ILE A 268 18.69 21.90 -0.13
C ILE A 268 19.09 20.51 -0.67
N LEU A 269 18.98 20.32 -1.98
CA LEU A 269 19.33 19.05 -2.62
C LEU A 269 20.79 18.65 -2.36
N GLU A 270 21.74 19.58 -2.46
CA GLU A 270 23.18 19.34 -2.20
C GLU A 270 23.40 18.63 -0.86
N ALA A 271 22.75 19.08 0.19
CA ALA A 271 22.90 18.49 1.53
C ALA A 271 22.41 17.04 1.60
N VAL A 272 21.34 16.70 0.88
CA VAL A 272 20.84 15.32 0.78
C VAL A 272 21.75 14.44 -0.04
N LEU A 273 22.26 14.93 -1.18
CA LEU A 273 23.24 14.20 -2.00
C LEU A 273 24.54 13.92 -1.25
N GLN A 274 24.91 14.78 -0.29
CA GLN A 274 26.00 14.51 0.61
C GLN A 274 25.71 13.30 1.52
N VAL A 275 24.51 13.20 2.11
CA VAL A 275 24.09 12.03 2.91
C VAL A 275 24.11 10.76 2.05
N VAL A 276 23.59 10.83 0.82
CA VAL A 276 23.63 9.72 -0.15
C VAL A 276 25.06 9.23 -0.37
N LYS A 277 25.96 10.14 -0.65
CA LYS A 277 27.39 9.84 -0.92
C LYS A 277 28.12 9.27 0.29
N GLU A 278 27.96 9.88 1.45
CA GLU A 278 28.64 9.46 2.69
C GLU A 278 28.22 8.07 3.16
N ASN A 279 26.99 7.67 2.88
CA ASN A 279 26.44 6.39 3.31
C ASN A 279 26.32 5.35 2.18
N ASP A 280 26.87 5.63 0.97
CA ASP A 280 26.82 4.74 -0.19
C ASP A 280 25.39 4.26 -0.54
N LEU A 281 24.42 5.20 -0.51
CA LEU A 281 23.01 4.91 -0.72
C LEU A 281 22.61 5.12 -2.17
N TYR A 282 21.57 4.38 -2.61
CA TYR A 282 20.86 4.73 -3.83
C TYR A 282 19.90 5.90 -3.57
N PHE A 283 19.58 6.63 -4.63
CA PHE A 283 18.74 7.82 -4.55
C PHE A 283 17.67 7.83 -5.63
N ILE A 284 16.40 7.91 -5.24
CA ILE A 284 15.28 8.17 -6.13
C ILE A 284 14.83 9.60 -5.89
N TYR A 285 14.81 10.43 -6.93
CA TYR A 285 14.25 11.75 -6.79
C TYR A 285 12.94 11.91 -7.59
N ASP A 286 11.94 12.50 -6.94
CA ASP A 286 10.70 12.94 -7.56
C ASP A 286 10.77 14.46 -7.78
N LEU A 287 11.11 14.86 -9.02
CA LEU A 287 11.22 16.28 -9.35
C LEU A 287 9.84 16.86 -9.64
N ARG A 288 9.38 17.71 -8.75
CA ARG A 288 8.14 18.46 -8.87
C ARG A 288 8.40 19.75 -9.61
N ILE A 289 8.22 19.71 -10.94
CA ILE A 289 8.42 20.86 -11.81
C ILE A 289 7.34 21.92 -11.50
N PRO A 290 7.74 23.17 -11.17
CA PRO A 290 6.78 24.24 -10.94
C PRO A 290 5.93 24.52 -12.17
N SER A 291 4.81 25.24 -11.98
CA SER A 291 3.95 25.69 -13.07
C SER A 291 4.72 26.52 -14.11
N ALA A 292 4.25 26.54 -15.36
CA ALA A 292 4.90 27.22 -16.48
C ALA A 292 5.17 28.72 -16.27
N GLY A 293 4.49 29.36 -15.30
CA GLY A 293 4.74 30.79 -14.95
C GLY A 293 5.91 30.99 -13.98
N HIS A 294 6.51 29.93 -13.45
CA HIS A 294 7.65 30.04 -12.54
C HIS A 294 8.94 30.31 -13.33
N PRO A 295 9.83 31.22 -12.85
CA PRO A 295 11.06 31.61 -13.58
C PRO A 295 11.95 30.44 -13.99
N TYR A 296 11.98 29.38 -13.17
CA TYR A 296 12.84 28.21 -13.35
C TYR A 296 12.11 26.95 -13.82
N ALA A 297 10.82 27.03 -14.21
CA ALA A 297 10.06 25.86 -14.64
C ALA A 297 10.74 25.09 -15.78
N GLY A 298 11.27 25.79 -16.77
CA GLY A 298 11.99 25.19 -17.90
C GLY A 298 13.43 24.75 -17.59
N GLN A 299 13.96 25.11 -16.44
CA GLN A 299 15.36 24.84 -16.05
C GLN A 299 15.46 23.87 -14.87
N ALA A 300 14.33 23.55 -14.21
CA ALA A 300 14.33 22.74 -12.99
C ALA A 300 15.02 21.38 -13.16
N LEU A 301 14.79 20.70 -14.28
CA LEU A 301 15.45 19.44 -14.59
C LEU A 301 16.97 19.62 -14.78
N ASP A 302 17.40 20.64 -15.55
CA ASP A 302 18.84 20.88 -15.77
C ASP A 302 19.57 21.21 -14.48
N LEU A 303 18.97 22.04 -13.62
CA LEU A 303 19.52 22.35 -12.29
C LEU A 303 19.71 21.09 -11.46
N CYS A 304 18.70 20.22 -11.45
CA CYS A 304 18.74 18.96 -10.70
C CYS A 304 19.83 18.00 -11.24
N LEU A 305 19.92 17.84 -12.56
CA LEU A 305 20.92 16.98 -13.18
C LEU A 305 22.36 17.51 -12.97
N GLU A 306 22.56 18.82 -12.99
CA GLU A 306 23.88 19.42 -12.73
C GLU A 306 24.27 19.23 -11.26
N GLU A 307 23.36 19.38 -10.30
CA GLU A 307 23.62 19.15 -8.89
C GLU A 307 24.02 17.70 -8.60
N ILE A 308 23.31 16.73 -9.20
CA ILE A 308 23.63 15.29 -9.08
C ILE A 308 25.01 14.99 -9.69
N LYS A 309 25.33 15.62 -10.80
CA LYS A 309 26.62 15.46 -11.50
C LYS A 309 27.78 16.01 -10.66
N VAL A 310 27.63 17.22 -10.11
CA VAL A 310 28.64 17.86 -9.23
C VAL A 310 28.85 17.03 -7.97
N SER A 311 27.80 16.47 -7.37
CA SER A 311 27.87 15.61 -6.18
C SER A 311 28.49 14.24 -6.47
N SER A 312 28.64 13.86 -7.75
CA SER A 312 29.26 12.59 -8.19
C SER A 312 28.53 11.33 -7.69
N VAL A 313 27.17 11.36 -7.67
CA VAL A 313 26.31 10.24 -7.27
C VAL A 313 25.40 9.76 -8.42
N ALA A 314 25.77 10.05 -9.65
CA ALA A 314 24.96 9.75 -10.83
C ALA A 314 24.64 8.25 -10.99
N ASP A 315 25.60 7.39 -10.74
CA ASP A 315 25.50 5.93 -10.85
C ASP A 315 24.69 5.28 -9.71
N HIS A 316 24.40 6.03 -8.63
CA HIS A 316 23.50 5.65 -7.56
C HIS A 316 22.11 6.32 -7.68
N THR A 317 21.91 7.20 -8.69
CA THR A 317 20.69 7.97 -8.81
C THR A 317 19.72 7.34 -9.82
N TRP A 318 18.50 7.09 -9.37
CA TRP A 318 17.37 6.71 -10.19
C TRP A 318 16.55 7.93 -10.57
N VAL A 319 16.58 8.24 -11.86
CA VAL A 319 15.87 9.40 -12.41
C VAL A 319 14.51 8.97 -12.91
N LEU A 320 13.44 9.45 -12.28
CA LEU A 320 12.08 9.28 -12.78
C LEU A 320 11.92 10.11 -14.06
N ALA A 321 12.08 9.43 -15.21
CA ALA A 321 12.15 10.09 -16.50
C ALA A 321 10.84 9.93 -17.28
N GLU A 322 10.28 11.06 -17.71
CA GLU A 322 9.26 11.09 -18.75
C GLU A 322 9.92 10.80 -20.12
N PRO A 323 9.21 10.13 -21.06
CA PRO A 323 9.78 9.76 -22.35
C PRO A 323 10.42 10.93 -23.10
N GLY A 324 9.85 12.13 -23.00
CA GLY A 324 10.36 13.35 -23.65
C GLY A 324 11.68 13.89 -23.08
N ALA A 325 12.04 13.51 -21.85
CA ALA A 325 13.24 13.97 -21.16
C ALA A 325 14.42 13.00 -21.24
N ILE A 326 14.22 11.78 -21.73
CA ILE A 326 15.25 10.72 -21.73
C ILE A 326 16.56 11.17 -22.38
N THR A 327 16.50 11.73 -23.58
CA THR A 327 17.69 12.19 -24.32
C THR A 327 18.44 13.27 -23.57
N GLN A 328 17.73 14.23 -22.96
CA GLN A 328 18.31 15.29 -22.14
C GLN A 328 19.02 14.71 -20.92
N ILE A 329 18.36 13.81 -20.18
CA ILE A 329 18.93 13.16 -18.99
C ILE A 329 20.18 12.35 -19.35
N GLN A 330 20.12 11.51 -20.37
CA GLN A 330 21.27 10.70 -20.80
C GLN A 330 22.47 11.54 -21.27
N SER A 331 22.19 12.70 -21.91
CA SER A 331 23.24 13.60 -22.35
C SER A 331 23.90 14.35 -21.19
N ALA A 332 23.10 14.83 -20.23
CA ALA A 332 23.58 15.60 -19.08
C ALA A 332 24.23 14.69 -18.01
N LEU A 333 23.67 13.49 -17.81
CA LEU A 333 24.03 12.58 -16.73
C LEU A 333 24.13 11.11 -17.23
N PRO A 334 25.15 10.75 -18.01
CA PRO A 334 25.25 9.41 -18.64
C PRO A 334 25.26 8.24 -17.66
N GLY A 335 25.68 8.46 -16.41
CA GLY A 335 25.72 7.43 -15.35
C GLY A 335 24.37 7.18 -14.67
N ALA A 336 23.38 8.06 -14.85
CA ALA A 336 22.10 7.93 -14.17
C ALA A 336 21.28 6.72 -14.62
N ILE A 337 20.56 6.13 -13.71
CA ILE A 337 19.68 4.99 -13.94
C ILE A 337 18.28 5.51 -14.27
N LEU A 338 17.81 5.31 -15.50
CA LEU A 338 16.47 5.72 -15.90
C LEU A 338 15.40 4.83 -15.27
N ALA A 339 14.47 5.42 -14.54
CA ALA A 339 13.34 4.76 -13.92
C ALA A 339 12.00 5.22 -14.55
N ALA A 340 11.20 4.25 -14.99
CA ALA A 340 9.87 4.51 -15.52
C ALA A 340 8.86 4.60 -14.39
N GLY A 341 8.24 5.77 -14.19
CA GLY A 341 7.16 5.98 -13.23
C GLY A 341 5.85 5.36 -13.71
N ILE A 342 5.26 4.44 -12.94
CA ILE A 342 3.95 3.87 -13.22
C ILE A 342 3.00 4.20 -12.08
N GLY A 343 2.11 5.15 -12.32
CA GLY A 343 1.12 5.62 -11.36
C GLY A 343 -0.12 4.72 -11.23
N TYR A 344 -1.13 5.27 -10.57
CA TYR A 344 -2.38 4.57 -10.24
C TYR A 344 -3.31 4.37 -11.43
N THR A 345 -3.13 5.12 -12.50
CA THR A 345 -4.01 5.12 -13.67
C THR A 345 -3.23 4.76 -14.93
N GLY A 346 -3.92 4.16 -15.87
CA GLY A 346 -3.34 3.77 -17.16
C GLY A 346 -2.96 2.30 -17.27
N ILE A 347 -2.58 1.92 -18.50
CA ILE A 347 -2.09 0.58 -18.80
C ILE A 347 -0.57 0.61 -18.64
N PRO A 348 0.02 -0.23 -17.76
CA PRO A 348 1.46 -0.28 -17.62
C PRO A 348 2.15 -0.57 -18.95
N PRO A 349 3.24 0.12 -19.31
CA PRO A 349 3.98 -0.07 -20.54
C PRO A 349 4.44 -1.52 -20.73
N SER A 350 4.72 -1.93 -21.97
CA SER A 350 5.29 -3.25 -22.22
C SER A 350 6.75 -3.29 -21.75
N PRO A 351 7.26 -4.45 -21.24
CA PRO A 351 8.68 -4.58 -20.89
C PRO A 351 9.62 -4.23 -22.06
N ALA A 352 9.29 -4.70 -23.27
CA ALA A 352 10.10 -4.46 -24.47
C ALA A 352 10.18 -2.97 -24.82
N SER A 353 9.09 -2.20 -24.66
CA SER A 353 9.08 -0.77 -24.88
C SER A 353 10.02 -0.04 -23.91
N LEU A 354 9.92 -0.35 -22.61
CA LEU A 354 10.79 0.27 -21.61
C LEU A 354 12.27 0.00 -21.84
N VAL A 355 12.62 -1.23 -22.18
CA VAL A 355 14.01 -1.60 -22.50
C VAL A 355 14.50 -0.86 -23.75
N ALA A 356 13.66 -0.74 -24.80
CA ALA A 356 14.00 -0.03 -26.03
C ALA A 356 14.21 1.48 -25.77
N ASP A 357 13.46 2.07 -24.85
CA ASP A 357 13.59 3.48 -24.44
C ASP A 357 14.78 3.70 -23.48
N GLY A 358 15.50 2.64 -23.08
CA GLY A 358 16.69 2.73 -22.22
C GLY A 358 16.43 2.73 -20.73
N TYR A 359 15.21 2.48 -20.29
CA TYR A 359 14.91 2.32 -18.85
C TYR A 359 15.58 1.07 -18.27
N ARG A 360 15.97 1.16 -17.03
CA ARG A 360 16.56 0.08 -16.23
C ARG A 360 15.70 -0.30 -15.03
N VAL A 361 14.82 0.60 -14.62
CA VAL A 361 13.98 0.46 -13.45
C VAL A 361 12.52 0.74 -13.81
N VAL A 362 11.63 -0.06 -13.24
CA VAL A 362 10.19 0.20 -13.17
C VAL A 362 9.87 0.63 -11.75
N ASN A 363 9.50 1.89 -11.56
CA ASN A 363 9.07 2.45 -10.29
C ASN A 363 7.54 2.56 -10.27
N SER A 364 6.86 1.54 -9.73
CA SER A 364 5.42 1.39 -9.85
C SER A 364 4.70 1.41 -8.52
N VAL A 365 3.42 1.80 -8.55
CA VAL A 365 2.54 1.56 -7.40
C VAL A 365 2.47 0.07 -7.05
N TYR A 366 2.29 -0.24 -5.78
CA TYR A 366 2.19 -1.60 -5.24
C TYR A 366 1.07 -2.47 -5.85
N GLY A 367 0.19 -1.87 -6.66
CA GLY A 367 -0.92 -2.55 -7.34
C GLY A 367 -0.49 -3.49 -8.47
N LEU A 368 0.77 -3.47 -8.87
CA LEU A 368 1.28 -4.29 -9.97
C LEU A 368 1.04 -5.79 -9.69
N SER A 369 0.57 -6.54 -10.70
CA SER A 369 0.36 -7.97 -10.56
C SER A 369 1.69 -8.73 -10.52
N ILE A 370 1.74 -9.86 -9.81
CA ILE A 370 2.94 -10.72 -9.75
C ILE A 370 3.42 -11.12 -11.14
N ARG A 371 2.50 -11.47 -12.05
CA ARG A 371 2.84 -11.78 -13.44
C ARG A 371 3.54 -10.61 -14.15
N ARG A 372 3.14 -9.38 -13.85
CA ARG A 372 3.75 -8.20 -14.46
C ARG A 372 5.11 -7.90 -13.84
N ILE A 373 5.28 -8.10 -12.53
CA ILE A 373 6.57 -8.00 -11.84
C ILE A 373 7.57 -8.93 -12.55
N HIS A 374 7.25 -10.22 -12.66
CA HIS A 374 8.12 -11.18 -13.32
C HIS A 374 8.39 -10.82 -14.79
N ALA A 375 7.38 -10.34 -15.54
CA ALA A 375 7.58 -9.97 -16.94
C ALA A 375 8.57 -8.80 -17.12
N TYR A 376 8.63 -7.87 -16.17
CA TYR A 376 9.65 -6.81 -16.18
C TYR A 376 11.03 -7.35 -15.79
N GLN A 377 11.10 -8.20 -14.78
CA GLN A 377 12.35 -8.85 -14.35
C GLN A 377 12.93 -9.76 -15.44
N ASP A 378 12.09 -10.54 -16.13
CA ASP A 378 12.50 -11.38 -17.27
C ASP A 378 13.07 -10.55 -18.42
N ALA A 379 12.69 -9.28 -18.55
CA ALA A 379 13.24 -8.33 -19.50
C ALA A 379 14.49 -7.59 -18.98
N GLY A 380 14.99 -7.93 -17.78
CA GLY A 380 16.16 -7.33 -17.16
C GLY A 380 15.91 -5.98 -16.48
N LEU A 381 14.65 -5.63 -16.19
CA LEU A 381 14.28 -4.43 -15.49
C LEU A 381 14.18 -4.68 -13.98
N TRP A 382 14.74 -3.80 -13.16
CA TRP A 382 14.54 -3.79 -11.73
C TRP A 382 13.14 -3.27 -11.42
N VAL A 383 12.44 -3.89 -10.47
CA VAL A 383 11.07 -3.51 -10.09
C VAL A 383 11.04 -2.98 -8.67
N ASN A 384 10.79 -1.67 -8.54
CA ASN A 384 10.52 -1.00 -7.28
C ASN A 384 9.03 -0.71 -7.12
N LEU A 385 8.48 -0.93 -5.93
CA LEU A 385 7.05 -0.78 -5.66
C LEU A 385 6.79 0.17 -4.50
N TRP A 386 5.94 1.19 -4.71
CA TRP A 386 5.66 2.27 -3.77
C TRP A 386 4.14 2.52 -3.58
N VAL A 387 3.64 3.06 -2.48
CA VAL A 387 4.24 3.11 -1.16
C VAL A 387 3.78 1.88 -0.38
N VAL A 388 4.70 1.12 0.25
CA VAL A 388 4.43 -0.17 0.88
C VAL A 388 4.76 -0.06 2.36
N ASP A 389 3.77 0.16 3.21
CA ASP A 389 3.97 0.42 4.63
C ASP A 389 3.58 -0.77 5.53
N GLU A 390 2.76 -1.68 5.01
CA GLU A 390 2.17 -2.75 5.80
C GLU A 390 2.99 -4.06 5.73
N PRO A 391 3.27 -4.72 6.87
CA PRO A 391 4.05 -5.96 6.90
C PRO A 391 3.50 -7.08 6.01
N TRP A 392 2.17 -7.22 5.89
CA TRP A 392 1.57 -8.22 5.00
C TRP A 392 1.76 -7.90 3.52
N GLN A 393 1.71 -6.61 3.16
CA GLN A 393 1.89 -6.15 1.80
C GLN A 393 3.35 -6.32 1.35
N TYR A 394 4.29 -5.91 2.21
CA TYR A 394 5.71 -6.17 2.02
C TYR A 394 6.00 -7.67 1.87
N SER A 395 5.40 -8.50 2.75
CA SER A 395 5.55 -9.95 2.70
C SER A 395 5.04 -10.56 1.40
N ARG A 396 3.92 -10.06 0.88
CA ARG A 396 3.38 -10.48 -0.43
C ARG A 396 4.37 -10.17 -1.56
N LEU A 397 4.96 -8.99 -1.54
CA LEU A 397 5.92 -8.57 -2.56
C LEU A 397 7.25 -9.31 -2.41
N TRP A 398 7.68 -9.58 -1.19
CA TRP A 398 8.82 -10.44 -0.91
C TRP A 398 8.61 -11.85 -1.50
N LEU A 399 7.47 -12.47 -1.24
CA LEU A 399 7.14 -13.79 -1.79
C LEU A 399 6.95 -13.78 -3.31
N ALA A 400 6.64 -12.64 -3.89
CA ALA A 400 6.60 -12.43 -5.34
C ALA A 400 7.99 -12.21 -5.94
N GLY A 401 9.05 -12.06 -5.13
CA GLY A 401 10.40 -11.80 -5.61
C GLY A 401 10.61 -10.39 -6.16
N ALA A 402 9.89 -9.37 -5.62
CA ALA A 402 10.14 -7.98 -5.99
C ALA A 402 11.56 -7.56 -5.59
N ASP A 403 12.22 -6.74 -6.41
CA ASP A 403 13.60 -6.34 -6.17
C ASP A 403 13.70 -5.32 -5.05
N SER A 404 12.79 -4.35 -5.00
CA SER A 404 12.76 -3.32 -3.97
C SER A 404 11.35 -2.76 -3.70
N VAL A 405 11.24 -2.07 -2.57
CA VAL A 405 10.05 -1.29 -2.20
C VAL A 405 10.46 0.08 -1.69
N THR A 406 9.58 1.07 -1.87
CA THR A 406 9.67 2.37 -1.21
C THR A 406 8.62 2.44 -0.10
N SER A 407 9.01 2.84 1.12
CA SER A 407 8.18 2.75 2.32
C SER A 407 8.40 3.91 3.28
N ASN A 408 7.29 4.35 3.93
CA ASN A 408 7.36 5.21 5.12
C ASN A 408 7.80 4.40 6.36
N ASN A 409 7.47 3.11 6.43
CA ASN A 409 7.72 2.23 7.56
C ASN A 409 9.08 1.53 7.47
N SER A 410 10.16 2.29 7.29
CA SER A 410 11.50 1.75 7.09
C SER A 410 11.95 0.87 8.24
N GLN A 411 11.79 1.33 9.50
CA GLN A 411 12.20 0.57 10.69
C GLN A 411 11.48 -0.78 10.79
N GLY A 412 10.14 -0.78 10.66
CA GLY A 412 9.34 -1.98 10.82
C GLY A 412 9.63 -3.03 9.75
N LEU A 413 9.80 -2.61 8.49
CA LEU A 413 10.03 -3.54 7.38
C LEU A 413 11.48 -4.02 7.32
N LEU A 414 12.47 -3.17 7.63
CA LEU A 414 13.86 -3.57 7.73
C LEU A 414 14.09 -4.58 8.85
N ALA A 415 13.39 -4.45 9.98
CA ALA A 415 13.48 -5.39 11.09
C ALA A 415 12.84 -6.76 10.83
N MET A 416 12.05 -6.93 9.77
CA MET A 416 11.37 -8.20 9.47
C MET A 416 12.39 -9.28 9.06
N PRO A 417 12.53 -10.41 9.81
CA PRO A 417 13.46 -11.49 9.47
C PRO A 417 12.90 -12.42 8.40
N ARG A 418 11.58 -12.43 8.19
CA ARG A 418 10.87 -13.28 7.22
C ARG A 418 9.49 -12.71 6.91
N PRO A 419 8.87 -13.08 5.79
CA PRO A 419 7.50 -12.69 5.46
C PRO A 419 6.50 -13.18 6.51
N VAL A 420 5.48 -12.36 6.81
CA VAL A 420 4.42 -12.68 7.78
C VAL A 420 3.61 -13.88 7.28
N LEU A 421 3.40 -14.87 8.12
CA LEU A 421 2.62 -16.09 7.82
C LEU A 421 3.04 -16.82 6.53
N ALA A 422 4.28 -16.63 6.08
CA ALA A 422 4.81 -17.35 4.94
C ALA A 422 4.84 -18.86 5.22
N MET A 423 4.35 -19.65 4.28
CA MET A 423 4.21 -21.10 4.44
C MET A 423 4.80 -21.84 3.25
N PRO A 424 5.75 -22.78 3.46
CA PRO A 424 6.21 -23.69 2.40
C PRO A 424 5.05 -24.51 1.83
N TYR A 425 5.03 -24.68 0.51
CA TYR A 425 3.95 -25.39 -0.19
C TYR A 425 3.72 -26.80 0.35
N GLY A 426 4.77 -27.54 0.73
CA GLY A 426 4.65 -28.88 1.34
C GLY A 426 3.89 -28.84 2.66
N ILE A 427 4.20 -27.87 3.54
CA ILE A 427 3.48 -27.69 4.81
C ILE A 427 2.03 -27.29 4.54
N TYR A 428 1.81 -26.38 3.58
CA TYR A 428 0.47 -25.99 3.16
C TYR A 428 -0.38 -27.22 2.74
N LEU A 429 0.18 -28.14 1.95
CA LEU A 429 -0.53 -29.34 1.52
C LEU A 429 -0.90 -30.25 2.71
N LEU A 430 -0.01 -30.39 3.69
CA LEU A 430 -0.31 -31.14 4.91
C LEU A 430 -1.44 -30.51 5.71
N VAL A 431 -1.40 -29.21 5.93
CA VAL A 431 -2.46 -28.44 6.63
C VAL A 431 -3.78 -28.56 5.87
N TRP A 432 -3.76 -28.31 4.56
CA TRP A 432 -4.95 -28.36 3.71
C TRP A 432 -5.55 -29.77 3.63
N GLY A 433 -4.70 -30.80 3.54
CA GLY A 433 -5.10 -32.21 3.60
C GLY A 433 -5.77 -32.58 4.93
N PHE A 434 -5.18 -32.13 6.04
CA PHE A 434 -5.75 -32.34 7.38
C PHE A 434 -7.13 -31.68 7.54
N LEU A 435 -7.29 -30.43 7.05
CA LEU A 435 -8.57 -29.72 7.04
C LEU A 435 -9.62 -30.44 6.18
N GLY A 436 -9.22 -31.02 5.06
CA GLY A 436 -10.08 -31.89 4.23
C GLY A 436 -10.58 -33.13 4.97
N VAL A 437 -9.70 -33.80 5.72
CA VAL A 437 -10.07 -34.94 6.56
C VAL A 437 -11.05 -34.54 7.66
N ILE A 438 -10.80 -33.43 8.37
CA ILE A 438 -11.73 -32.90 9.38
C ILE A 438 -13.11 -32.63 8.77
N ALA A 439 -13.15 -31.96 7.60
CA ALA A 439 -14.40 -31.66 6.91
C ALA A 439 -15.16 -32.93 6.53
N ALA A 440 -14.45 -33.98 6.05
CA ALA A 440 -15.03 -35.27 5.71
C ALA A 440 -15.55 -36.03 6.95
N LEU A 441 -14.77 -36.08 8.04
CA LEU A 441 -15.17 -36.74 9.29
C LEU A 441 -16.31 -36.03 10.00
N GLY A 442 -16.32 -34.68 9.98
CA GLY A 442 -17.43 -33.89 10.52
C GLY A 442 -18.75 -34.11 9.77
N SER A 443 -18.66 -34.42 8.47
CA SER A 443 -19.83 -34.78 7.67
C SER A 443 -20.32 -36.23 7.86
N ALA A 444 -19.49 -37.11 8.42
CA ALA A 444 -19.81 -38.54 8.62
C ALA A 444 -20.41 -38.87 10.00
N LYS A 445 -20.20 -38.00 11.02
CA LYS A 445 -20.59 -38.30 12.42
C LYS A 445 -22.02 -37.89 12.79
N GLU A 446 -22.80 -37.24 11.94
CA GLU A 446 -24.21 -36.86 12.17
C GLU A 446 -25.18 -37.56 11.18
#